data_384cebd103268cc1e6b9caad71864ad1
#
_entry.id   384cebd103268cc1e6b9caad71864ad1
#
_cell.length_a   1.000
_cell.length_b   1.000
_cell.length_c   1.000
_cell.angle_alpha   90.00
_cell.angle_beta   90.00
_cell.angle_gamma   90.00
#
_symmetry.space_group_name_H-M   'P 1'
#
loop_
_entity.id
_entity.type
_entity.pdbx_description
1 polymer ?
#
loop_
_entity_poly.entity_id
_entity_poly.type
_entity_poly.pdbx_seq_one_letter_code
_entity_poly.pdbx_strand_id
1 'polypeptide(L)'
;MQALLFLIAGICQAIDIPRQPFPPTGNGTRLLTYNETAPGAKIAPSSTSFSWISGKEDGQYVYRKDDGSVVIQNVVTNSSETLVASDKVPEDAHDYWIKPDLSSVLWATNYTKQYRHSYFSDYYIQDAEDGSLTPLVEDQHGDIQYAQWSPVNNAIAYVRGNNLFIWKDGEITQITNDGSPDIFNGVPDWVYEEEIFGDRYTLWFSPDGEYLAFLRFNETGVPTYTVPYYMGGGQEVAPSYPSELEIRYPKVSATNPTVQFLLLNLSSCETTGVPIKAFPEDDLVIGEVAWATDNHKEVLFRAFNRVQDYSRVVRVTVANSASTVVHERDGTDGWLDNKLAVAYVGSLKTNSKAEKGKTYYVDISDESGWAHIYLFPVQGGKPIQLTRGEWEVSEIVKVDTERQLVYFLSTKHHSTERHLYSVSYRNFRMKPLVDDTVAAYWSASFSSGGKYYLLSYKGPDVPYQDLFSIDSDKPIRTITSNEEIVHKIQDYKLPKITFFEIDLPTGDSLNVMQRLPANFDPEKKYPVLFTPYGGPGAQEVSKSWQSLGWNAYIASDPELEFITWTVDNRGTGFKGRAFRSLVARRLGSLEAKDQVFAARKLAKKQWVDSERIGMYQTNYQPPAPIPTAH
;
A
#
# COMPACT_ATOMS: atom_id res chain seq x y z
N MET A 1 41.93 31.29 40.03
CA MET A 1 40.55 30.93 39.71
C MET A 1 40.53 30.35 38.30
N GLN A 2 40.66 29.02 38.18
CA GLN A 2 40.57 28.28 36.91
C GLN A 2 39.11 27.91 36.67
N ALA A 3 38.57 28.39 35.58
CA ALA A 3 37.24 27.99 35.13
C ALA A 3 37.33 26.64 34.40
N LEU A 4 36.71 25.63 34.96
CA LEU A 4 36.53 24.30 34.35
C LEU A 4 35.40 24.43 33.29
N LEU A 5 35.75 24.39 32.00
CA LEU A 5 34.80 24.19 30.92
C LEU A 5 34.47 22.68 30.87
N PHE A 6 33.26 22.31 31.27
CA PHE A 6 32.69 21.02 30.96
C PHE A 6 32.21 21.02 29.50
N LEU A 7 32.98 20.42 28.60
CA LEU A 7 32.52 20.03 27.30
C LEU A 7 31.59 18.80 27.48
N ILE A 8 30.30 19.01 27.44
CA ILE A 8 29.34 17.92 27.25
C ILE A 8 29.40 17.52 25.77
N ALA A 9 30.28 16.59 25.45
CA ALA A 9 30.20 15.86 24.21
C ALA A 9 28.92 15.04 24.27
N GLY A 10 27.85 15.51 23.63
CA GLY A 10 26.71 14.70 23.33
C GLY A 10 27.20 13.55 22.44
N ILE A 11 27.26 12.36 23.00
CA ILE A 11 27.46 11.14 22.24
C ILE A 11 26.22 11.04 21.35
N CYS A 12 26.35 11.48 20.10
CA CYS A 12 25.47 11.05 19.04
C CYS A 12 25.72 9.55 18.93
N GLN A 13 24.89 8.73 19.55
CA GLN A 13 24.91 7.30 19.28
C GLN A 13 24.61 7.16 17.79
N ALA A 14 25.67 6.87 17.02
CA ALA A 14 25.51 6.44 15.66
C ALA A 14 24.60 5.21 15.70
N ILE A 15 23.49 5.27 14.96
CA ILE A 15 22.65 4.11 14.77
C ILE A 15 23.53 3.10 14.04
N ASP A 16 23.74 1.92 14.62
CA ASP A 16 24.44 0.84 13.93
C ASP A 16 23.65 0.55 12.64
N ILE A 17 24.30 0.76 11.53
CA ILE A 17 23.71 0.54 10.21
C ILE A 17 23.37 -0.94 10.12
N PRO A 18 22.11 -1.31 9.79
CA PRO A 18 21.82 -2.66 9.37
C PRO A 18 22.85 -3.04 8.30
N ARG A 19 23.34 -4.26 8.27
CA ARG A 19 24.45 -4.67 7.41
C ARG A 19 24.59 -3.84 6.12
N GLN A 20 25.80 -3.55 5.71
CA GLN A 20 26.00 -2.76 4.49
C GLN A 20 25.45 -3.51 3.28
N PRO A 21 24.62 -2.87 2.42
CA PRO A 21 24.16 -3.47 1.19
C PRO A 21 25.34 -3.83 0.29
N PHE A 22 25.20 -4.92 -0.44
CA PHE A 22 26.18 -5.28 -1.45
C PHE A 22 25.84 -4.52 -2.74
N PRO A 23 26.76 -3.71 -3.30
CA PRO A 23 26.49 -3.02 -4.55
C PRO A 23 26.25 -4.03 -5.69
N PRO A 24 25.28 -3.80 -6.59
CA PRO A 24 24.94 -4.71 -7.69
C PRO A 24 25.94 -4.65 -8.84
N THR A 25 27.17 -4.26 -8.59
CA THR A 25 28.24 -4.20 -9.59
C THR A 25 29.04 -5.49 -9.56
N GLY A 26 28.72 -6.37 -10.50
CA GLY A 26 29.61 -7.50 -10.80
C GLY A 26 30.88 -7.04 -11.50
N ASN A 27 32.00 -7.68 -11.20
CA ASN A 27 33.24 -7.53 -11.97
C ASN A 27 33.29 -8.52 -13.16
N GLY A 28 32.15 -9.16 -13.46
CA GLY A 28 32.01 -10.16 -14.49
C GLY A 28 32.01 -9.58 -15.92
N THR A 29 32.07 -10.46 -16.89
CA THR A 29 32.05 -10.11 -18.31
C THR A 29 30.80 -10.56 -19.05
N ARG A 30 29.95 -11.37 -18.37
CA ARG A 30 28.74 -11.92 -18.95
C ARG A 30 27.67 -10.82 -19.08
N LEU A 31 27.01 -10.74 -20.23
CA LEU A 31 25.89 -9.85 -20.47
C LEU A 31 24.56 -10.56 -20.17
N LEU A 32 23.54 -9.81 -19.81
CA LEU A 32 22.19 -10.32 -19.63
C LEU A 32 21.61 -10.72 -20.98
N THR A 33 21.00 -11.91 -21.04
CA THR A 33 20.34 -12.43 -22.24
C THR A 33 18.82 -12.25 -22.15
N TYR A 34 18.13 -12.33 -23.30
CA TYR A 34 16.67 -12.31 -23.36
C TYR A 34 16.04 -13.37 -22.43
N ASN A 35 16.55 -14.60 -22.48
CA ASN A 35 16.01 -15.71 -21.68
C ASN A 35 16.16 -15.54 -20.15
N GLU A 36 17.05 -14.66 -19.70
CA GLU A 36 17.23 -14.36 -18.27
C GLU A 36 16.35 -13.20 -17.80
N THR A 37 15.84 -12.40 -18.74
CA THR A 37 15.17 -11.12 -18.46
C THR A 37 13.70 -11.07 -18.92
N ALA A 38 13.28 -11.96 -19.83
CA ALA A 38 11.93 -12.02 -20.40
C ALA A 38 11.41 -13.49 -20.43
N PRO A 39 10.08 -13.70 -20.23
CA PRO A 39 9.04 -12.72 -19.97
C PRO A 39 9.04 -12.12 -18.56
N GLY A 40 9.97 -12.44 -17.72
CA GLY A 40 10.20 -11.86 -16.40
C GLY A 40 11.63 -12.05 -15.97
N ALA A 41 12.13 -11.23 -15.05
CA ALA A 41 13.49 -11.35 -14.54
C ALA A 41 13.68 -12.69 -13.81
N LYS A 42 14.53 -13.58 -14.31
CA LYS A 42 14.89 -14.85 -13.65
C LYS A 42 15.97 -14.67 -12.58
N ILE A 43 16.63 -13.51 -12.57
CA ILE A 43 17.56 -13.09 -11.53
C ILE A 43 16.79 -12.05 -10.70
N ALA A 44 15.98 -12.52 -9.78
CA ALA A 44 15.13 -11.69 -8.96
C ALA A 44 15.34 -12.00 -7.47
N PRO A 45 15.54 -10.98 -6.64
CA PRO A 45 15.58 -11.16 -5.20
C PRO A 45 14.24 -11.69 -4.68
N SER A 46 14.30 -12.60 -3.73
CA SER A 46 13.13 -13.07 -2.98
C SER A 46 12.82 -12.14 -1.81
N SER A 47 11.60 -12.20 -1.32
CA SER A 47 11.19 -11.57 -0.07
C SER A 47 10.24 -12.49 0.68
N THR A 48 10.41 -12.56 2.00
CA THR A 48 9.49 -13.31 2.85
C THR A 48 8.37 -12.39 3.32
N SER A 49 7.15 -12.84 3.15
CA SER A 49 5.95 -12.22 3.72
C SER A 49 5.44 -13.06 4.87
N PHE A 50 5.04 -12.41 5.95
CA PHE A 50 4.38 -13.05 7.07
C PHE A 50 3.42 -12.08 7.76
N SER A 51 2.44 -12.63 8.49
CA SER A 51 1.45 -11.87 9.22
C SER A 51 1.75 -11.89 10.71
N TRP A 52 1.79 -10.72 11.33
CA TRP A 52 1.92 -10.62 12.79
C TRP A 52 0.63 -11.06 13.48
N ILE A 53 0.78 -11.84 14.53
CA ILE A 53 -0.35 -12.31 15.34
C ILE A 53 -0.67 -11.26 16.41
N SER A 54 -1.95 -10.95 16.57
CA SER A 54 -2.47 -10.20 17.69
C SER A 54 -2.78 -11.18 18.83
N GLY A 55 -1.90 -11.31 19.81
CA GLY A 55 -2.08 -12.28 20.87
C GLY A 55 -1.52 -11.80 22.22
N LYS A 56 -1.46 -12.72 23.19
CA LYS A 56 -0.97 -12.44 24.56
C LYS A 56 0.51 -12.07 24.61
N GLU A 57 1.30 -12.60 23.68
CA GLU A 57 2.75 -12.34 23.57
C GLU A 57 3.04 -11.62 22.25
N ASP A 58 3.66 -10.44 22.33
CA ASP A 58 4.12 -9.73 21.15
C ASP A 58 5.33 -10.44 20.50
N GLY A 59 5.44 -10.37 19.18
CA GLY A 59 6.54 -10.97 18.42
C GLY A 59 6.27 -12.40 17.96
N GLN A 60 5.02 -12.80 17.82
CA GLN A 60 4.64 -13.99 17.10
C GLN A 60 4.16 -13.60 15.70
N TYR A 61 4.52 -14.41 14.70
CA TYR A 61 4.07 -14.24 13.33
C TYR A 61 3.77 -15.59 12.67
N VAL A 62 2.91 -15.53 11.67
CA VAL A 62 2.47 -16.67 10.89
C VAL A 62 3.00 -16.54 9.46
N TYR A 63 3.42 -17.65 8.90
CA TYR A 63 3.73 -17.77 7.48
C TYR A 63 3.45 -19.19 6.96
N ARG A 64 3.29 -19.31 5.66
CA ARG A 64 3.16 -20.60 4.97
C ARG A 64 4.54 -21.05 4.51
N LYS A 65 4.94 -22.29 4.83
CA LYS A 65 6.19 -22.89 4.37
C LYS A 65 6.07 -23.39 2.92
N ASP A 66 7.21 -23.69 2.31
CA ASP A 66 7.28 -24.24 0.94
C ASP A 66 6.54 -25.58 0.79
N ASP A 67 6.45 -26.37 1.88
CA ASP A 67 5.66 -27.61 1.92
C ASP A 67 4.15 -27.37 2.05
N GLY A 68 3.73 -26.11 2.12
CA GLY A 68 2.34 -25.68 2.25
C GLY A 68 1.85 -25.58 3.70
N SER A 69 2.58 -26.10 4.70
CA SER A 69 2.17 -26.00 6.11
C SER A 69 2.12 -24.55 6.60
N VAL A 70 1.15 -24.24 7.48
CA VAL A 70 1.05 -22.94 8.15
C VAL A 70 1.65 -23.04 9.54
N VAL A 71 2.62 -22.18 9.83
CA VAL A 71 3.37 -22.22 11.10
C VAL A 71 3.34 -20.87 11.80
N ILE A 72 3.30 -20.94 13.13
CA ILE A 72 3.53 -19.80 14.02
C ILE A 72 4.98 -19.82 14.43
N GLN A 73 5.65 -18.68 14.36
CA GLN A 73 7.03 -18.55 14.79
C GLN A 73 7.19 -17.42 15.81
N ASN A 74 8.00 -17.67 16.84
CA ASN A 74 8.35 -16.67 17.84
C ASN A 74 9.64 -15.95 17.46
N VAL A 75 9.62 -14.61 17.49
CA VAL A 75 10.77 -13.75 17.15
C VAL A 75 11.97 -14.01 18.05
N VAL A 76 11.76 -14.16 19.36
CA VAL A 76 12.83 -14.20 20.36
C VAL A 76 13.46 -15.59 20.44
N THR A 77 12.64 -16.61 20.60
CA THR A 77 13.10 -18.00 20.80
C THR A 77 13.45 -18.72 19.51
N ASN A 78 12.96 -18.20 18.37
CA ASN A 78 13.03 -18.86 17.07
C ASN A 78 12.32 -20.22 17.05
N SER A 79 11.50 -20.53 18.06
CA SER A 79 10.66 -21.72 18.06
C SER A 79 9.52 -21.58 17.07
N SER A 80 9.17 -22.67 16.42
CA SER A 80 8.02 -22.74 15.53
C SER A 80 7.04 -23.82 15.99
N GLU A 81 5.76 -23.53 15.83
CA GLU A 81 4.65 -24.43 16.08
C GLU A 81 3.84 -24.55 14.78
N THR A 82 3.46 -25.77 14.43
CA THR A 82 2.61 -26.01 13.25
C THR A 82 1.16 -25.76 13.62
N LEU A 83 0.55 -24.75 13.01
CA LEU A 83 -0.87 -24.44 13.14
C LEU A 83 -1.72 -25.34 12.22
N VAL A 84 -1.26 -25.52 10.95
CA VAL A 84 -1.90 -26.41 9.99
C VAL A 84 -0.82 -27.23 9.28
N ALA A 85 -0.93 -28.56 9.36
CA ALA A 85 -0.03 -29.47 8.66
C ALA A 85 -0.28 -29.44 7.14
N SER A 86 0.75 -29.68 6.33
CA SER A 86 0.69 -29.58 4.87
C SER A 86 -0.37 -30.48 4.23
N ASP A 87 -0.59 -31.67 4.77
CA ASP A 87 -1.60 -32.64 4.33
C ASP A 87 -3.04 -32.26 4.72
N LYS A 88 -3.20 -31.22 5.53
CA LYS A 88 -4.49 -30.68 5.98
C LYS A 88 -4.87 -29.35 5.29
N VAL A 89 -3.96 -28.77 4.52
CA VAL A 89 -4.24 -27.57 3.73
C VAL A 89 -5.09 -27.94 2.51
N PRO A 90 -6.19 -27.22 2.21
CA PRO A 90 -6.98 -27.47 1.00
C PRO A 90 -6.11 -27.38 -0.27
N GLU A 91 -6.30 -28.32 -1.22
CA GLU A 91 -5.43 -28.49 -2.40
C GLU A 91 -5.31 -27.21 -3.26
N ASP A 92 -6.41 -26.50 -3.44
CA ASP A 92 -6.52 -25.28 -4.25
C ASP A 92 -6.58 -23.99 -3.42
N ALA A 93 -6.16 -24.04 -2.14
CA ALA A 93 -6.15 -22.87 -1.26
C ALA A 93 -5.19 -21.81 -1.78
N HIS A 94 -5.73 -20.64 -2.16
CA HIS A 94 -4.97 -19.50 -2.67
C HIS A 94 -4.77 -18.39 -1.63
N ASP A 95 -5.64 -18.30 -0.59
CA ASP A 95 -5.54 -17.33 0.49
C ASP A 95 -6.09 -17.89 1.80
N TYR A 96 -5.70 -17.30 2.95
CA TYR A 96 -6.17 -17.73 4.26
C TYR A 96 -6.11 -16.61 5.32
N TRP A 97 -7.01 -16.68 6.29
CA TRP A 97 -7.08 -15.76 7.43
C TRP A 97 -7.21 -16.55 8.73
N ILE A 98 -6.30 -16.27 9.64
CA ILE A 98 -6.30 -16.92 10.94
C ILE A 98 -7.22 -16.15 11.87
N LYS A 99 -8.08 -16.88 12.58
CA LYS A 99 -8.90 -16.30 13.64
C LYS A 99 -7.99 -15.73 14.74
N PRO A 100 -8.28 -14.55 15.33
CA PRO A 100 -7.39 -13.90 16.30
C PRO A 100 -6.98 -14.72 17.51
N ASP A 101 -7.80 -15.69 17.94
CA ASP A 101 -7.50 -16.61 19.04
C ASP A 101 -6.74 -17.87 18.61
N LEU A 102 -6.40 -17.99 17.33
CA LEU A 102 -5.68 -19.09 16.70
C LEU A 102 -6.45 -20.43 16.66
N SER A 103 -7.72 -20.46 17.02
CA SER A 103 -8.51 -21.68 17.07
C SER A 103 -8.97 -22.19 15.69
N SER A 104 -8.96 -21.33 14.68
CA SER A 104 -9.47 -21.66 13.35
C SER A 104 -8.75 -20.89 12.24
N VAL A 105 -8.77 -21.44 11.03
CA VAL A 105 -8.29 -20.80 9.81
C VAL A 105 -9.42 -20.76 8.79
N LEU A 106 -9.65 -19.59 8.22
CA LEU A 106 -10.58 -19.40 7.10
C LEU A 106 -9.78 -19.50 5.80
N TRP A 107 -10.07 -20.49 4.98
CA TRP A 107 -9.43 -20.73 3.69
C TRP A 107 -10.29 -20.20 2.55
N ALA A 108 -9.66 -19.64 1.51
CA ALA A 108 -10.29 -19.35 0.23
C ALA A 108 -9.76 -20.30 -0.85
N THR A 109 -10.69 -20.94 -1.56
CA THR A 109 -10.44 -21.92 -2.64
C THR A 109 -11.28 -21.58 -3.87
N ASN A 110 -11.14 -22.29 -4.98
CA ASN A 110 -11.95 -22.10 -6.18
C ASN A 110 -11.93 -20.64 -6.70
N TYR A 111 -10.72 -20.11 -6.90
CA TYR A 111 -10.50 -18.72 -7.26
C TYR A 111 -10.99 -18.37 -8.66
N THR A 112 -11.82 -17.32 -8.76
CA THR A 112 -12.18 -16.69 -10.03
C THR A 112 -12.05 -15.17 -9.94
N LYS A 113 -11.10 -14.62 -10.69
CA LYS A 113 -10.84 -13.16 -10.69
C LYS A 113 -12.03 -12.37 -11.22
N GLN A 114 -12.35 -11.24 -10.56
CA GLN A 114 -13.37 -10.28 -11.02
C GLN A 114 -12.70 -9.01 -11.57
N TYR A 115 -12.24 -8.11 -10.71
CA TYR A 115 -11.55 -6.87 -11.08
C TYR A 115 -10.07 -6.90 -10.66
N ARG A 116 -9.45 -5.77 -10.37
CA ARG A 116 -8.04 -5.72 -9.96
C ARG A 116 -7.80 -6.42 -8.62
N HIS A 117 -8.66 -6.17 -7.64
CA HIS A 117 -8.52 -6.67 -6.27
C HIS A 117 -9.55 -7.76 -5.95
N SER A 118 -10.74 -7.69 -6.52
CA SER A 118 -11.84 -8.61 -6.23
C SER A 118 -11.74 -9.93 -6.99
N TYR A 119 -12.26 -10.94 -6.33
CA TYR A 119 -12.40 -12.30 -6.84
C TYR A 119 -13.56 -13.03 -6.16
N PHE A 120 -14.03 -14.07 -6.76
CA PHE A 120 -15.00 -15.01 -6.20
C PHE A 120 -14.28 -16.26 -5.71
N SER A 121 -14.78 -16.87 -4.63
CA SER A 121 -14.21 -18.09 -4.05
C SER A 121 -15.23 -18.88 -3.26
N ASP A 122 -14.87 -20.14 -2.96
CA ASP A 122 -15.43 -20.91 -1.86
C ASP A 122 -14.62 -20.64 -0.59
N TYR A 123 -15.28 -20.66 0.56
CA TYR A 123 -14.63 -20.47 1.85
C TYR A 123 -14.86 -21.64 2.78
N TYR A 124 -13.80 -22.08 3.47
CA TYR A 124 -13.84 -23.17 4.44
C TYR A 124 -13.26 -22.73 5.77
N ILE A 125 -13.95 -23.10 6.85
CA ILE A 125 -13.45 -22.93 8.21
C ILE A 125 -12.77 -24.24 8.60
N GLN A 126 -11.48 -24.15 8.95
CA GLN A 126 -10.72 -25.28 9.47
C GLN A 126 -10.50 -25.09 10.97
N ASP A 127 -10.85 -26.12 11.75
CA ASP A 127 -10.46 -26.19 13.17
C ASP A 127 -8.95 -26.45 13.26
N ALA A 128 -8.24 -25.68 14.09
CA ALA A 128 -6.79 -25.79 14.23
C ALA A 128 -6.36 -26.99 15.09
N GLU A 129 -7.25 -27.54 15.95
CA GLU A 129 -6.93 -28.66 16.83
C GLU A 129 -7.02 -30.01 16.10
N ASP A 130 -8.13 -30.29 15.41
CA ASP A 130 -8.36 -31.57 14.74
C ASP A 130 -8.18 -31.52 13.22
N GLY A 131 -8.11 -30.33 12.63
CA GLY A 131 -7.94 -30.11 11.20
C GLY A 131 -9.21 -30.37 10.39
N SER A 132 -10.37 -30.47 11.02
CA SER A 132 -11.65 -30.65 10.32
C SER A 132 -12.01 -29.41 9.51
N LEU A 133 -12.53 -29.62 8.28
CA LEU A 133 -12.94 -28.57 7.35
C LEU A 133 -14.45 -28.52 7.27
N THR A 134 -15.01 -27.33 7.46
CA THR A 134 -16.44 -27.05 7.31
C THR A 134 -16.63 -25.94 6.28
N PRO A 135 -17.49 -26.11 5.26
CA PRO A 135 -17.79 -25.01 4.34
C PRO A 135 -18.45 -23.86 5.10
N LEU A 136 -18.10 -22.61 4.74
CA LEU A 136 -18.74 -21.42 5.30
C LEU A 136 -20.24 -21.39 4.96
N VAL A 137 -20.56 -21.83 3.73
CA VAL A 137 -21.92 -21.98 3.24
C VAL A 137 -22.02 -23.34 2.53
N GLU A 138 -22.99 -24.14 2.89
CA GLU A 138 -23.18 -25.52 2.39
C GLU A 138 -23.31 -25.62 0.86
N ASP A 139 -23.98 -24.64 0.23
CA ASP A 139 -24.28 -24.62 -1.22
C ASP A 139 -23.36 -23.67 -2.02
N GLN A 140 -22.21 -23.28 -1.44
CA GLN A 140 -21.24 -22.44 -2.15
C GLN A 140 -20.72 -23.12 -3.42
N HIS A 141 -20.44 -22.34 -4.46
CA HIS A 141 -19.97 -22.81 -5.76
C HIS A 141 -19.06 -21.76 -6.45
N GLY A 142 -18.11 -21.20 -5.71
CA GLY A 142 -17.22 -20.15 -6.19
C GLY A 142 -17.93 -18.81 -6.37
N ASP A 143 -18.87 -18.47 -5.50
CA ASP A 143 -19.73 -17.28 -5.64
C ASP A 143 -19.71 -16.33 -4.43
N ILE A 144 -18.82 -16.57 -3.47
CA ILE A 144 -18.62 -15.68 -2.32
C ILE A 144 -17.56 -14.64 -2.69
N GLN A 145 -17.92 -13.35 -2.58
CA GLN A 145 -17.08 -12.23 -3.00
C GLN A 145 -16.04 -11.84 -1.94
N TYR A 146 -16.39 -11.96 -0.67
CA TYR A 146 -15.52 -11.61 0.46
C TYR A 146 -15.95 -12.33 1.74
N ALA A 147 -15.00 -12.64 2.62
CA ALA A 147 -15.28 -13.09 3.98
C ALA A 147 -14.18 -12.64 4.95
N GLN A 148 -14.55 -12.26 6.17
CA GLN A 148 -13.64 -11.74 7.19
C GLN A 148 -14.08 -12.15 8.60
N TRP A 149 -13.12 -12.62 9.42
CA TRP A 149 -13.32 -12.83 10.85
C TRP A 149 -13.62 -11.54 11.61
N SER A 150 -14.51 -11.60 12.59
CA SER A 150 -14.60 -10.60 13.64
C SER A 150 -13.30 -10.57 14.46
N PRO A 151 -12.87 -9.38 14.96
CA PRO A 151 -11.61 -9.26 15.70
C PRO A 151 -11.61 -9.98 17.06
N VAL A 152 -12.77 -10.27 17.67
CA VAL A 152 -12.82 -10.76 19.04
C VAL A 152 -13.84 -11.89 19.30
N ASN A 153 -14.77 -12.19 18.40
CA ASN A 153 -15.80 -13.21 18.59
C ASN A 153 -15.81 -14.24 17.46
N ASN A 154 -16.67 -15.27 17.59
CA ASN A 154 -16.78 -16.34 16.62
C ASN A 154 -17.79 -15.99 15.51
N ALA A 155 -17.56 -14.85 14.83
CA ALA A 155 -18.41 -14.42 13.72
C ALA A 155 -17.57 -14.14 12.47
N ILE A 156 -18.17 -14.38 11.31
CA ILE A 156 -17.63 -14.02 9.99
C ILE A 156 -18.68 -13.15 9.29
N ALA A 157 -18.24 -11.96 8.82
CA ALA A 157 -19.02 -11.21 7.84
C ALA A 157 -18.62 -11.66 6.45
N TYR A 158 -19.57 -11.99 5.59
CA TYR A 158 -19.30 -12.37 4.21
C TYR A 158 -20.31 -11.78 3.24
N VAL A 159 -19.90 -11.63 1.98
CA VAL A 159 -20.73 -11.11 0.90
C VAL A 159 -20.88 -12.15 -0.20
N ARG A 160 -22.14 -12.41 -0.58
CA ARG A 160 -22.55 -13.32 -1.65
C ARG A 160 -23.70 -12.70 -2.44
N GLY A 161 -23.59 -12.69 -3.76
CA GLY A 161 -24.61 -12.06 -4.61
C GLY A 161 -24.86 -10.60 -4.26
N ASN A 162 -23.81 -9.84 -3.91
CA ASN A 162 -23.85 -8.45 -3.47
C ASN A 162 -24.69 -8.21 -2.19
N ASN A 163 -25.03 -9.26 -1.44
CA ASN A 163 -25.68 -9.17 -0.14
C ASN A 163 -24.73 -9.51 1.00
N LEU A 164 -24.86 -8.79 2.09
CA LEU A 164 -24.11 -9.01 3.33
C LEU A 164 -24.81 -10.08 4.19
N PHE A 165 -24.01 -10.98 4.73
CA PHE A 165 -24.41 -12.05 5.64
C PHE A 165 -23.48 -12.06 6.86
N ILE A 166 -24.00 -12.57 7.98
CA ILE A 166 -23.21 -12.92 9.17
C ILE A 166 -23.34 -14.41 9.41
N TRP A 167 -22.22 -15.12 9.40
CA TRP A 167 -22.09 -16.45 9.97
C TRP A 167 -21.63 -16.32 11.43
N LYS A 168 -22.30 -17.00 12.36
CA LYS A 168 -21.94 -17.02 13.78
C LYS A 168 -22.25 -18.39 14.37
N ASP A 169 -21.23 -19.07 14.89
CA ASP A 169 -21.36 -20.37 15.55
C ASP A 169 -22.17 -21.41 14.75
N GLY A 170 -22.06 -21.42 13.42
CA GLY A 170 -22.76 -22.32 12.52
C GLY A 170 -24.11 -21.79 12.00
N GLU A 171 -24.60 -20.69 12.53
CA GLU A 171 -25.84 -20.05 12.07
C GLU A 171 -25.56 -18.91 11.09
N ILE A 172 -26.32 -18.84 10.01
CA ILE A 172 -26.21 -17.80 8.98
C ILE A 172 -27.42 -16.87 9.07
N THR A 173 -27.15 -15.56 9.17
CA THR A 173 -28.16 -14.52 9.10
C THR A 173 -27.92 -13.65 7.89
N GLN A 174 -28.90 -13.55 6.99
CA GLN A 174 -28.87 -12.58 5.89
C GLN A 174 -29.19 -11.18 6.43
N ILE A 175 -28.31 -10.21 6.17
CA ILE A 175 -28.42 -8.83 6.66
C ILE A 175 -29.07 -7.93 5.62
N THR A 176 -28.66 -8.04 4.35
CA THR A 176 -29.25 -7.28 3.24
C THR A 176 -29.87 -8.21 2.22
N ASN A 177 -30.91 -7.74 1.50
CA ASN A 177 -31.66 -8.55 0.54
C ASN A 177 -31.93 -7.80 -0.78
N ASP A 178 -31.25 -6.68 -1.00
CA ASP A 178 -31.40 -5.84 -2.19
C ASP A 178 -30.18 -5.91 -3.12
N GLY A 179 -29.23 -6.78 -2.82
CA GLY A 179 -28.06 -7.07 -3.65
C GLY A 179 -28.50 -7.48 -5.07
N SER A 180 -27.87 -6.88 -6.06
CA SER A 180 -28.15 -7.10 -7.47
C SER A 180 -26.91 -6.74 -8.31
N PRO A 181 -26.89 -6.93 -9.62
CA PRO A 181 -25.78 -6.47 -10.46
C PRO A 181 -25.46 -4.97 -10.34
N ASP A 182 -26.40 -4.16 -9.85
CA ASP A 182 -26.27 -2.71 -9.71
C ASP A 182 -26.22 -2.23 -8.24
N ILE A 183 -26.44 -3.12 -7.26
CA ILE A 183 -26.49 -2.77 -5.84
C ILE A 183 -25.50 -3.66 -5.08
N PHE A 184 -24.55 -3.05 -4.40
CA PHE A 184 -23.47 -3.73 -3.69
C PHE A 184 -23.52 -3.40 -2.20
N ASN A 185 -23.46 -4.42 -1.35
CA ASN A 185 -23.47 -4.26 0.11
C ASN A 185 -22.19 -4.87 0.70
N GLY A 186 -21.32 -4.05 1.32
CA GLY A 186 -20.11 -4.51 1.98
C GLY A 186 -18.94 -4.84 1.05
N VAL A 187 -19.13 -4.78 -0.26
CA VAL A 187 -18.09 -4.83 -1.29
C VAL A 187 -18.24 -3.63 -2.20
N PRO A 188 -17.15 -3.09 -2.78
CA PRO A 188 -17.22 -1.95 -3.69
C PRO A 188 -17.71 -2.36 -5.08
N ASP A 189 -18.25 -1.39 -5.83
CA ASP A 189 -18.36 -1.44 -7.27
C ASP A 189 -16.98 -1.19 -7.92
N TRP A 190 -16.90 -1.26 -9.26
CA TRP A 190 -15.63 -1.14 -9.97
C TRP A 190 -14.88 0.17 -9.65
N VAL A 191 -15.54 1.33 -9.64
CA VAL A 191 -14.85 2.61 -9.45
C VAL A 191 -14.39 2.82 -8.01
N TYR A 192 -15.14 2.36 -7.03
CA TYR A 192 -14.72 2.43 -5.63
C TYR A 192 -13.60 1.43 -5.32
N GLU A 193 -13.62 0.25 -5.95
CA GLU A 193 -12.52 -0.71 -5.84
C GLU A 193 -11.23 -0.13 -6.40
N GLU A 194 -11.26 0.36 -7.66
CA GLU A 194 -10.07 0.78 -8.39
C GLU A 194 -9.51 2.11 -7.91
N GLU A 195 -10.39 3.12 -7.67
CA GLU A 195 -9.98 4.51 -7.54
C GLU A 195 -10.03 5.04 -6.09
N ILE A 196 -10.80 4.40 -5.20
CA ILE A 196 -11.04 4.94 -3.86
C ILE A 196 -10.36 4.10 -2.78
N PHE A 197 -10.62 2.80 -2.72
CA PHE A 197 -10.12 1.94 -1.64
C PHE A 197 -8.85 1.16 -2.03
N GLY A 198 -8.69 0.77 -3.30
CA GLY A 198 -7.62 -0.15 -3.73
C GLY A 198 -7.75 -1.52 -3.08
N ASP A 199 -8.97 -1.92 -2.72
CA ASP A 199 -9.29 -3.17 -2.03
C ASP A 199 -10.69 -3.68 -2.41
N ARG A 200 -10.99 -4.94 -2.09
CA ARG A 200 -12.19 -5.68 -2.50
C ARG A 200 -13.32 -5.68 -1.46
N TYR A 201 -13.22 -4.94 -0.36
CA TYR A 201 -14.24 -4.87 0.69
C TYR A 201 -14.51 -3.45 1.16
N THR A 202 -15.71 -3.23 1.67
CA THR A 202 -16.17 -1.98 2.25
C THR A 202 -17.00 -2.25 3.50
N LEU A 203 -16.42 -3.06 4.41
CA LEU A 203 -17.00 -3.40 5.70
C LEU A 203 -15.91 -3.42 6.80
N TRP A 204 -16.24 -2.97 7.99
CA TRP A 204 -15.27 -2.80 9.08
C TRP A 204 -15.91 -3.16 10.42
N PHE A 205 -15.45 -4.22 11.07
CA PHE A 205 -15.85 -4.54 12.44
C PHE A 205 -15.38 -3.49 13.43
N SER A 206 -16.20 -3.19 14.44
CA SER A 206 -15.74 -2.43 15.60
C SER A 206 -14.66 -3.21 16.37
N PRO A 207 -13.75 -2.53 17.12
CA PRO A 207 -12.70 -3.21 17.89
C PRO A 207 -13.21 -4.25 18.90
N ASP A 208 -14.42 -4.07 19.43
CA ASP A 208 -15.07 -5.00 20.37
C ASP A 208 -15.98 -6.05 19.67
N GLY A 209 -16.10 -6.02 18.35
CA GLY A 209 -16.88 -6.96 17.57
C GLY A 209 -18.40 -6.88 17.79
N GLU A 210 -18.91 -5.77 18.36
CA GLU A 210 -20.35 -5.59 18.61
C GLU A 210 -21.10 -4.94 17.44
N TYR A 211 -20.38 -4.20 16.60
CA TYR A 211 -20.90 -3.52 15.42
C TYR A 211 -20.06 -3.79 14.18
N LEU A 212 -20.72 -3.66 13.02
CA LEU A 212 -20.08 -3.62 11.71
C LEU A 212 -20.53 -2.34 10.99
N ALA A 213 -19.57 -1.51 10.56
CA ALA A 213 -19.82 -0.44 9.62
C ALA A 213 -19.65 -0.99 8.20
N PHE A 214 -20.53 -0.62 7.26
CA PHE A 214 -20.37 -1.02 5.87
C PHE A 214 -20.97 0.01 4.92
N LEU A 215 -20.51 -0.04 3.66
CA LEU A 215 -21.04 0.81 2.61
C LEU A 215 -21.98 0.02 1.70
N ARG A 216 -22.97 0.73 1.19
CA ARG A 216 -23.89 0.27 0.16
C ARG A 216 -23.78 1.20 -1.04
N PHE A 217 -23.51 0.61 -2.21
CA PHE A 217 -23.40 1.35 -3.46
C PHE A 217 -24.60 1.07 -4.38
N ASN A 218 -25.00 2.08 -5.12
CA ASN A 218 -26.00 1.96 -6.18
C ASN A 218 -25.44 2.57 -7.47
N GLU A 219 -25.11 1.72 -8.43
CA GLU A 219 -24.57 2.12 -9.73
C GLU A 219 -25.59 2.09 -10.87
N THR A 220 -26.91 1.96 -10.57
CA THR A 220 -27.99 1.93 -11.57
C THR A 220 -27.91 3.09 -12.57
N GLY A 221 -27.50 4.29 -12.10
CA GLY A 221 -27.35 5.48 -12.95
C GLY A 221 -26.02 5.56 -13.70
N VAL A 222 -25.08 4.65 -13.47
CA VAL A 222 -23.75 4.65 -14.10
C VAL A 222 -23.84 4.05 -15.50
N PRO A 223 -23.31 4.71 -16.55
CA PRO A 223 -23.30 4.14 -17.89
C PRO A 223 -22.46 2.87 -17.99
N THR A 224 -22.91 1.95 -18.85
CA THR A 224 -22.16 0.72 -19.17
C THR A 224 -21.06 0.98 -20.18
N TYR A 225 -20.00 0.17 -20.10
CA TYR A 225 -18.91 0.09 -21.05
C TYR A 225 -18.61 -1.37 -21.38
N THR A 226 -18.50 -1.69 -22.67
CA THR A 226 -18.21 -3.04 -23.14
C THR A 226 -16.71 -3.22 -23.30
N VAL A 227 -16.14 -4.22 -22.61
CA VAL A 227 -14.73 -4.63 -22.73
C VAL A 227 -14.67 -5.90 -23.56
N PRO A 228 -14.07 -5.88 -24.78
CA PRO A 228 -13.89 -7.08 -25.57
C PRO A 228 -12.73 -7.92 -25.04
N TYR A 229 -12.97 -9.19 -24.77
CA TYR A 229 -11.96 -10.20 -24.41
C TYR A 229 -11.63 -11.03 -25.65
N TYR A 230 -10.46 -10.79 -26.21
CA TYR A 230 -9.97 -11.52 -27.39
C TYR A 230 -9.45 -12.89 -27.06
N MET A 231 -8.93 -13.07 -25.83
CA MET A 231 -8.34 -14.33 -25.39
C MET A 231 -8.35 -14.40 -23.86
N GLY A 232 -8.83 -15.49 -23.31
CA GLY A 232 -8.78 -15.76 -21.86
C GLY A 232 -7.37 -16.14 -21.40
N GLY A 233 -7.03 -15.87 -20.12
CA GLY A 233 -5.78 -16.33 -19.51
C GLY A 233 -5.69 -17.87 -19.60
N GLY A 234 -4.55 -18.40 -20.06
CA GLY A 234 -4.32 -19.84 -20.22
C GLY A 234 -4.84 -20.46 -21.52
N GLN A 235 -5.46 -19.70 -22.41
CA GLN A 235 -5.83 -20.19 -23.75
C GLN A 235 -4.61 -20.12 -24.70
N GLU A 236 -4.35 -21.21 -25.43
CA GLU A 236 -3.28 -21.24 -26.45
C GLU A 236 -3.73 -20.64 -27.79
N VAL A 237 -5.02 -20.67 -28.06
CA VAL A 237 -5.60 -20.21 -29.33
C VAL A 237 -6.74 -19.26 -29.03
N ALA A 238 -6.72 -18.09 -29.68
CA ALA A 238 -7.81 -17.12 -29.56
C ALA A 238 -9.12 -17.70 -30.15
N PRO A 239 -10.28 -17.45 -29.51
CA PRO A 239 -11.57 -17.82 -30.08
C PRO A 239 -11.84 -17.04 -31.36
N SER A 240 -12.71 -17.56 -32.23
CA SER A 240 -13.08 -16.92 -33.51
C SER A 240 -13.73 -15.54 -33.32
N TYR A 241 -14.40 -15.34 -32.20
CA TYR A 241 -14.98 -14.08 -31.80
C TYR A 241 -14.60 -13.77 -30.34
N PRO A 242 -14.33 -12.49 -30.00
CA PRO A 242 -14.11 -12.10 -28.62
C PRO A 242 -15.40 -12.30 -27.80
N SER A 243 -15.24 -12.63 -26.53
CA SER A 243 -16.31 -12.47 -25.55
C SER A 243 -16.40 -11.01 -25.13
N GLU A 244 -17.59 -10.55 -24.75
CA GLU A 244 -17.83 -9.18 -24.30
C GLU A 244 -18.21 -9.19 -22.82
N LEU A 245 -17.56 -8.30 -22.05
CA LEU A 245 -17.91 -8.02 -20.66
C LEU A 245 -18.47 -6.60 -20.59
N GLU A 246 -19.71 -6.47 -20.17
CA GLU A 246 -20.29 -5.16 -19.83
C GLU A 246 -20.02 -4.85 -18.35
N ILE A 247 -19.42 -3.68 -18.10
CA ILE A 247 -19.21 -3.15 -16.74
C ILE A 247 -19.82 -1.76 -16.64
N ARG A 248 -20.30 -1.39 -15.47
CA ARG A 248 -20.63 0.00 -15.15
C ARG A 248 -19.32 0.77 -14.98
N TYR A 249 -19.09 1.76 -15.82
CA TYR A 249 -17.83 2.50 -15.87
C TYR A 249 -18.10 4.00 -16.05
N PRO A 250 -17.92 4.80 -14.98
CA PRO A 250 -18.18 6.25 -15.04
C PRO A 250 -17.01 6.97 -15.70
N LYS A 251 -17.09 7.22 -17.00
CA LYS A 251 -16.14 8.11 -17.69
C LYS A 251 -16.20 9.52 -17.09
N VAL A 252 -15.16 10.31 -17.34
CA VAL A 252 -15.11 11.71 -16.89
C VAL A 252 -16.41 12.43 -17.21
N SER A 253 -17.01 13.08 -16.21
CA SER A 253 -18.31 13.76 -16.23
C SER A 253 -19.55 12.84 -16.34
N ALA A 254 -19.39 11.52 -16.41
CA ALA A 254 -20.54 10.63 -16.32
C ALA A 254 -21.00 10.46 -14.85
N THR A 255 -22.21 9.97 -14.62
CA THR A 255 -22.77 9.74 -13.28
C THR A 255 -21.92 8.71 -12.52
N ASN A 256 -21.57 9.01 -11.27
CA ASN A 256 -20.94 8.07 -10.33
C ASN A 256 -21.99 7.24 -9.61
N PRO A 257 -21.61 6.10 -9.00
CA PRO A 257 -22.45 5.41 -8.02
C PRO A 257 -22.79 6.32 -6.85
N THR A 258 -24.00 6.18 -6.31
CA THR A 258 -24.34 6.77 -5.02
C THR A 258 -23.92 5.83 -3.88
N VAL A 259 -23.57 6.40 -2.71
CA VAL A 259 -23.05 5.65 -1.59
C VAL A 259 -23.82 5.96 -0.30
N GLN A 260 -24.10 4.93 0.49
CA GLN A 260 -24.70 5.03 1.82
C GLN A 260 -23.78 4.40 2.86
N PHE A 261 -23.77 4.98 4.06
CA PHE A 261 -23.06 4.45 5.22
C PHE A 261 -24.07 3.80 6.18
N LEU A 262 -23.84 2.54 6.51
CA LEU A 262 -24.72 1.76 7.37
C LEU A 262 -23.95 1.20 8.57
N LEU A 263 -24.67 1.05 9.68
CA LEU A 263 -24.23 0.39 10.89
C LEU A 263 -25.10 -0.85 11.12
N LEU A 264 -24.47 -1.99 11.33
CA LEU A 264 -25.09 -3.24 11.76
C LEU A 264 -24.78 -3.49 13.22
N ASN A 265 -25.79 -3.69 14.04
CA ASN A 265 -25.64 -4.23 15.40
C ASN A 265 -25.61 -5.77 15.30
N LEU A 266 -24.48 -6.38 15.69
CA LEU A 266 -24.29 -7.84 15.55
C LEU A 266 -25.08 -8.67 16.55
N SER A 267 -25.59 -8.07 17.64
CA SER A 267 -26.42 -8.76 18.62
C SER A 267 -27.89 -8.82 18.21
N SER A 268 -28.43 -7.75 17.59
CA SER A 268 -29.81 -7.70 17.10
C SER A 268 -29.97 -8.02 15.62
N CYS A 269 -28.87 -8.06 14.86
CA CYS A 269 -28.84 -8.16 13.39
C CYS A 269 -29.63 -7.04 12.69
N GLU A 270 -29.82 -5.88 13.35
CA GLU A 270 -30.51 -4.73 12.80
C GLU A 270 -29.52 -3.75 12.16
N THR A 271 -29.87 -3.27 10.96
CA THR A 271 -29.11 -2.25 10.24
C THR A 271 -29.74 -0.87 10.42
N THR A 272 -28.89 0.14 10.54
CA THR A 272 -29.31 1.54 10.60
C THR A 272 -28.50 2.38 9.61
N GLY A 273 -29.20 3.10 8.72
CA GLY A 273 -28.57 4.07 7.82
C GLY A 273 -28.15 5.33 8.58
N VAL A 274 -26.94 5.81 8.30
CA VAL A 274 -26.43 7.06 8.88
C VAL A 274 -26.78 8.24 7.97
N PRO A 275 -27.54 9.24 8.44
CA PRO A 275 -27.82 10.44 7.66
C PRO A 275 -26.52 11.24 7.41
N ILE A 276 -26.12 11.41 6.16
CA ILE A 276 -24.91 12.15 5.78
C ILE A 276 -25.34 13.51 5.19
N LYS A 277 -24.82 14.59 5.80
CA LYS A 277 -25.06 15.97 5.33
C LYS A 277 -23.77 16.64 4.85
N ALA A 278 -22.70 15.88 4.69
CA ALA A 278 -21.41 16.41 4.28
C ALA A 278 -21.46 16.99 2.85
N PHE A 279 -22.08 16.26 1.92
CA PHE A 279 -22.28 16.66 0.53
C PHE A 279 -23.65 16.17 0.05
N PRO A 280 -24.20 16.72 -1.06
CA PRO A 280 -25.36 16.13 -1.75
C PRO A 280 -25.09 14.68 -2.14
N GLU A 281 -26.12 13.85 -2.23
CA GLU A 281 -26.00 12.41 -2.51
C GLU A 281 -25.28 12.11 -3.85
N ASP A 282 -25.54 12.92 -4.87
CA ASP A 282 -24.95 12.82 -6.21
C ASP A 282 -23.53 13.39 -6.32
N ASP A 283 -23.05 14.09 -5.28
CA ASP A 283 -21.71 14.68 -5.17
C ASP A 283 -20.85 14.01 -4.09
N LEU A 284 -21.43 13.08 -3.32
CA LEU A 284 -20.77 12.42 -2.21
C LEU A 284 -19.90 11.25 -2.67
N VAL A 285 -18.62 11.27 -2.26
CA VAL A 285 -17.72 10.13 -2.30
C VAL A 285 -17.28 9.83 -0.86
N ILE A 286 -17.42 8.58 -0.39
CA ILE A 286 -16.90 8.12 0.89
C ILE A 286 -15.57 7.42 0.64
N GLY A 287 -14.52 7.97 1.21
CA GLY A 287 -13.19 7.37 1.23
C GLY A 287 -12.95 6.52 2.49
N GLU A 288 -11.81 6.74 3.14
CA GLU A 288 -11.39 5.99 4.33
C GLU A 288 -12.45 5.93 5.43
N VAL A 289 -12.64 4.73 6.00
CA VAL A 289 -13.48 4.48 7.18
C VAL A 289 -12.63 3.88 8.29
N ALA A 290 -12.71 4.43 9.51
CA ALA A 290 -11.93 3.95 10.65
C ALA A 290 -12.69 4.10 11.97
N TRP A 291 -12.61 3.10 12.83
CA TRP A 291 -13.16 3.21 14.19
C TRP A 291 -12.26 4.12 15.04
N ALA A 292 -12.86 5.16 15.61
CA ALA A 292 -12.17 6.19 16.41
C ALA A 292 -12.37 5.99 17.91
N THR A 293 -12.29 4.76 18.35
CA THR A 293 -12.54 4.33 19.72
C THR A 293 -11.97 2.93 19.96
N ASP A 294 -11.77 2.54 21.22
CA ASP A 294 -11.39 1.16 21.62
C ASP A 294 -12.59 0.19 21.67
N ASN A 295 -13.78 0.65 21.30
CA ASN A 295 -15.04 -0.09 21.28
C ASN A 295 -15.86 0.28 20.03
N HIS A 296 -17.18 0.34 20.11
CA HIS A 296 -18.08 0.71 19.02
C HIS A 296 -18.70 2.11 19.10
N LYS A 297 -18.22 3.02 19.98
CA LYS A 297 -18.93 4.29 20.24
C LYS A 297 -18.88 5.26 19.08
N GLU A 298 -17.76 5.35 18.40
CA GLU A 298 -17.53 6.35 17.36
C GLU A 298 -16.76 5.76 16.19
N VAL A 299 -17.23 6.02 14.98
CA VAL A 299 -16.55 5.70 13.72
C VAL A 299 -16.38 6.99 12.90
N LEU A 300 -15.27 7.10 12.21
CA LEU A 300 -14.97 8.19 11.29
C LEU A 300 -15.03 7.70 9.86
N PHE A 301 -15.43 8.59 8.96
CA PHE A 301 -15.15 8.41 7.54
C PHE A 301 -14.77 9.74 6.90
N ARG A 302 -13.98 9.64 5.81
CA ARG A 302 -13.62 10.78 4.98
C ARG A 302 -14.63 10.89 3.85
N ALA A 303 -15.32 12.02 3.78
CA ALA A 303 -16.19 12.38 2.67
C ALA A 303 -15.49 13.37 1.75
N PHE A 304 -15.68 13.20 0.45
CA PHE A 304 -15.24 14.14 -0.58
C PHE A 304 -16.44 14.56 -1.44
N ASN A 305 -16.32 15.73 -2.05
CA ASN A 305 -17.13 16.02 -3.23
C ASN A 305 -16.59 15.25 -4.45
N ARG A 306 -17.40 15.10 -5.51
CA ARG A 306 -17.04 14.38 -6.72
C ARG A 306 -15.74 14.86 -7.39
N VAL A 307 -15.48 16.17 -7.38
CA VAL A 307 -14.25 16.77 -7.93
C VAL A 307 -13.04 16.42 -7.07
N GLN A 308 -13.25 15.98 -5.82
CA GLN A 308 -12.23 15.63 -4.82
C GLN A 308 -11.30 16.82 -4.49
N ASP A 309 -11.84 18.04 -4.56
CA ASP A 309 -11.15 19.26 -4.14
C ASP A 309 -11.66 19.81 -2.80
N TYR A 310 -12.71 19.22 -2.23
CA TYR A 310 -13.15 19.42 -0.86
C TYR A 310 -13.25 18.10 -0.11
N SER A 311 -12.77 18.06 1.12
CA SER A 311 -12.96 16.89 2.00
C SER A 311 -13.51 17.28 3.36
N ARG A 312 -14.27 16.35 3.96
CA ARG A 312 -14.83 16.44 5.31
C ARG A 312 -14.61 15.14 6.05
N VAL A 313 -14.06 15.21 7.24
CA VAL A 313 -14.03 14.07 8.13
C VAL A 313 -15.35 14.09 8.93
N VAL A 314 -16.11 13.04 8.79
CA VAL A 314 -17.40 12.87 9.45
C VAL A 314 -17.26 11.89 10.59
N ARG A 315 -17.64 12.30 11.80
CA ARG A 315 -17.76 11.44 12.97
C ARG A 315 -19.20 10.96 13.09
N VAL A 316 -19.36 9.66 13.25
CA VAL A 316 -20.64 9.02 13.53
C VAL A 316 -20.65 8.54 14.98
N THR A 317 -21.64 8.98 15.76
CA THR A 317 -21.92 8.45 17.10
C THR A 317 -22.87 7.28 16.95
N VAL A 318 -22.42 6.06 17.24
CA VAL A 318 -23.16 4.82 16.97
C VAL A 318 -24.49 4.75 17.73
N ALA A 319 -24.52 5.16 18.99
CA ALA A 319 -25.71 5.06 19.88
C ALA A 319 -26.98 5.72 19.32
N ASN A 320 -26.87 6.70 18.43
CA ASN A 320 -27.99 7.42 17.83
C ASN A 320 -27.84 7.63 16.32
N SER A 321 -26.82 7.03 15.69
CA SER A 321 -26.49 7.15 14.27
C SER A 321 -26.32 8.60 13.79
N ALA A 322 -25.98 9.53 14.71
CA ALA A 322 -25.79 10.93 14.38
C ALA A 322 -24.43 11.17 13.73
N SER A 323 -24.43 11.86 12.60
CA SER A 323 -23.22 12.27 11.88
C SER A 323 -22.91 13.75 12.13
N THR A 324 -21.61 14.06 12.28
CA THR A 324 -21.12 15.44 12.51
C THR A 324 -19.80 15.63 11.78
N VAL A 325 -19.68 16.70 10.99
CA VAL A 325 -18.42 17.10 10.40
C VAL A 325 -17.48 17.63 11.49
N VAL A 326 -16.31 17.03 11.64
CA VAL A 326 -15.33 17.35 12.68
C VAL A 326 -14.05 18.00 12.13
N HIS A 327 -13.80 17.87 10.84
CA HIS A 327 -12.69 18.52 10.13
C HIS A 327 -13.07 18.76 8.67
N GLU A 328 -12.61 19.88 8.11
CA GLU A 328 -12.84 20.24 6.70
C GLU A 328 -11.53 20.68 6.05
N ARG A 329 -11.37 20.37 4.76
CA ARG A 329 -10.25 20.78 3.93
C ARG A 329 -10.76 21.34 2.61
N ASP A 330 -10.24 22.54 2.26
CA ASP A 330 -10.30 23.12 0.93
C ASP A 330 -9.02 22.79 0.18
N GLY A 331 -9.13 22.11 -0.93
CA GLY A 331 -8.05 21.70 -1.82
C GLY A 331 -8.26 22.19 -3.25
N THR A 332 -9.01 23.27 -3.45
CA THR A 332 -9.37 23.82 -4.77
C THR A 332 -8.16 24.29 -5.61
N ASP A 333 -7.00 24.43 -5.01
CA ASP A 333 -5.70 24.64 -5.66
C ASP A 333 -5.15 23.36 -6.36
N GLY A 334 -5.84 22.24 -6.23
CA GLY A 334 -5.45 20.95 -6.81
C GLY A 334 -6.53 19.90 -6.60
N TRP A 335 -6.21 18.85 -5.85
CA TRP A 335 -7.10 17.81 -5.35
C TRP A 335 -6.63 17.33 -3.97
N LEU A 336 -7.45 16.56 -3.27
CA LEU A 336 -7.14 15.97 -1.97
C LEU A 336 -7.05 14.43 -2.09
N ASP A 337 -5.97 13.85 -1.60
CA ASP A 337 -5.77 12.40 -1.63
C ASP A 337 -6.56 11.70 -0.53
N ASN A 338 -7.02 10.47 -0.81
CA ASN A 338 -7.51 9.52 0.18
C ASN A 338 -6.34 8.68 0.70
N LYS A 339 -5.72 9.07 1.82
CA LYS A 339 -4.44 8.49 2.27
C LYS A 339 -4.55 7.16 3.01
N LEU A 340 -5.74 6.75 3.45
CA LEU A 340 -5.98 5.51 4.24
C LEU A 340 -5.01 5.37 5.43
N ALA A 341 -4.87 6.43 6.24
CA ALA A 341 -3.85 6.54 7.28
C ALA A 341 -4.43 6.83 8.67
N VAL A 342 -5.76 6.88 8.80
CA VAL A 342 -6.43 7.17 10.08
C VAL A 342 -6.22 6.03 11.07
N ALA A 343 -5.61 6.36 12.22
CA ALA A 343 -5.45 5.43 13.31
C ALA A 343 -5.76 6.09 14.66
N TYR A 344 -6.65 5.46 15.43
CA TYR A 344 -7.02 5.94 16.76
C TYR A 344 -5.86 5.81 17.74
N VAL A 345 -5.63 6.86 18.56
CA VAL A 345 -4.57 6.90 19.58
C VAL A 345 -5.10 7.09 20.99
N GLY A 346 -6.40 7.33 21.15
CA GLY A 346 -7.00 7.57 22.45
C GLY A 346 -6.66 8.92 23.06
N SER A 347 -6.66 9.00 24.39
CA SER A 347 -6.37 10.23 25.12
C SER A 347 -4.88 10.47 25.27
N LEU A 348 -4.44 11.72 25.09
CA LEU A 348 -3.05 12.08 25.31
C LEU A 348 -2.73 12.10 26.82
N LYS A 349 -1.61 11.50 27.22
CA LYS A 349 -1.06 11.58 28.58
C LYS A 349 -0.41 12.97 28.78
N THR A 350 -1.23 14.00 29.04
CA THR A 350 -0.80 15.39 29.15
C THR A 350 -1.31 16.04 30.43
N ASN A 351 -0.55 17.03 30.93
CA ASN A 351 -0.97 17.89 32.06
C ASN A 351 -1.81 19.10 31.59
N SER A 352 -1.99 19.27 30.29
CA SER A 352 -2.78 20.38 29.73
C SER A 352 -4.26 20.22 30.03
N LYS A 353 -4.86 21.21 30.69
CA LYS A 353 -6.32 21.23 30.93
C LYS A 353 -7.15 21.28 29.65
N ALA A 354 -6.59 21.88 28.59
CA ALA A 354 -7.24 22.01 27.28
C ALA A 354 -7.39 20.67 26.53
N GLU A 355 -6.51 19.70 26.83
CA GLU A 355 -6.47 18.39 26.18
C GLU A 355 -7.13 17.28 27.03
N LYS A 356 -7.47 17.61 28.30
CA LYS A 356 -8.06 16.63 29.23
C LYS A 356 -9.44 16.19 28.77
N GLY A 357 -9.61 14.87 28.60
CA GLY A 357 -10.88 14.26 28.17
C GLY A 357 -11.11 14.23 26.66
N LYS A 358 -10.18 14.76 25.85
CA LYS A 358 -10.21 14.59 24.41
C LYS A 358 -9.54 13.29 24.01
N THR A 359 -10.05 12.68 22.95
CA THR A 359 -9.44 11.56 22.24
C THR A 359 -8.96 12.02 20.87
N TYR A 360 -7.97 11.32 20.34
CA TYR A 360 -7.28 11.70 19.10
C TYR A 360 -7.14 10.52 18.15
N TYR A 361 -6.98 10.84 16.89
CA TYR A 361 -6.48 9.94 15.86
C TYR A 361 -5.30 10.60 15.14
N VAL A 362 -4.41 9.81 14.59
CA VAL A 362 -3.36 10.28 13.65
C VAL A 362 -3.86 10.14 12.24
N ASP A 363 -3.39 11.02 11.37
CA ASP A 363 -3.62 10.98 9.92
C ASP A 363 -2.50 11.72 9.19
N ILE A 364 -2.39 11.50 7.88
CA ILE A 364 -1.50 12.22 6.99
C ILE A 364 -2.29 13.35 6.32
N SER A 365 -1.79 14.58 6.45
CA SER A 365 -2.35 15.75 5.78
C SER A 365 -1.28 16.57 5.09
N ASP A 366 -1.59 17.10 3.91
CA ASP A 366 -0.73 18.02 3.15
C ASP A 366 -1.11 19.50 3.31
N GLU A 367 -1.86 19.84 4.37
CA GLU A 367 -2.34 21.21 4.63
C GLU A 367 -1.20 22.23 4.85
N SER A 368 -0.01 21.79 5.22
CA SER A 368 1.18 22.61 5.33
C SER A 368 1.98 22.75 4.03
N GLY A 369 1.46 22.24 2.91
CA GLY A 369 2.13 22.18 1.61
C GLY A 369 2.92 20.90 1.35
N TRP A 370 3.13 20.07 2.38
CA TRP A 370 3.82 18.78 2.33
C TRP A 370 3.06 17.79 3.19
N ALA A 371 3.05 16.52 2.77
CA ALA A 371 2.34 15.47 3.50
C ALA A 371 3.04 15.14 4.82
N HIS A 372 2.38 15.43 5.94
CA HIS A 372 2.89 15.25 7.28
C HIS A 372 1.88 14.58 8.21
N ILE A 373 2.38 14.05 9.33
CA ILE A 373 1.56 13.42 10.36
C ILE A 373 0.97 14.50 11.27
N TYR A 374 -0.33 14.40 11.49
CA TYR A 374 -1.09 15.23 12.42
C TYR A 374 -1.87 14.37 13.41
N LEU A 375 -2.10 14.93 14.60
CA LEU A 375 -3.09 14.46 15.56
C LEU A 375 -4.35 15.32 15.42
N PHE A 376 -5.46 14.67 15.13
CA PHE A 376 -6.76 15.29 15.03
C PHE A 376 -7.63 14.92 16.24
N PRO A 377 -8.28 15.88 16.93
CA PRO A 377 -9.25 15.55 17.95
C PRO A 377 -10.48 14.86 17.33
N VAL A 378 -10.88 13.70 17.86
CA VAL A 378 -12.06 12.94 17.38
C VAL A 378 -13.34 13.80 17.43
N GLN A 379 -13.45 14.65 18.45
CA GLN A 379 -14.61 15.53 18.64
C GLN A 379 -14.52 16.83 17.80
N GLY A 380 -13.50 16.97 16.97
CA GLY A 380 -13.23 18.18 16.21
C GLY A 380 -12.39 19.20 16.97
N GLY A 381 -11.84 20.16 16.24
CA GLY A 381 -10.99 21.21 16.75
C GLY A 381 -9.66 21.31 16.01
N LYS A 382 -8.73 22.10 16.56
CA LYS A 382 -7.44 22.37 15.90
C LYS A 382 -6.54 21.14 15.95
N PRO A 383 -6.02 20.65 14.79
CA PRO A 383 -5.05 19.56 14.76
C PRO A 383 -3.67 19.97 15.31
N ILE A 384 -2.89 18.98 15.71
CA ILE A 384 -1.51 19.14 16.20
C ILE A 384 -0.57 18.52 15.18
N GLN A 385 0.26 19.31 14.53
CA GLN A 385 1.24 18.83 13.55
C GLN A 385 2.43 18.17 14.26
N LEU A 386 2.70 16.89 13.98
CA LEU A 386 3.80 16.12 14.57
C LEU A 386 5.09 16.20 13.77
N THR A 387 5.01 16.19 12.44
CA THR A 387 6.18 16.27 11.54
C THR A 387 6.08 17.50 10.66
N ARG A 388 7.22 18.02 10.20
CA ARG A 388 7.27 19.23 9.36
C ARG A 388 8.55 19.31 8.53
N GLY A 389 8.53 20.05 7.45
CA GLY A 389 9.68 20.29 6.56
C GLY A 389 9.27 20.21 5.08
N GLU A 390 10.23 20.40 4.19
CA GLU A 390 10.05 20.29 2.74
C GLU A 390 10.32 18.83 2.29
N TRP A 391 9.54 17.91 2.82
CA TRP A 391 9.57 16.47 2.56
C TRP A 391 8.25 15.84 2.96
N GLU A 392 7.98 14.62 2.53
CA GLU A 392 6.70 13.96 2.76
C GLU A 392 6.83 12.68 3.60
N VAL A 393 5.84 12.47 4.46
CA VAL A 393 5.52 11.16 5.00
C VAL A 393 4.80 10.39 3.90
N SER A 394 5.36 9.24 3.52
CA SER A 394 4.76 8.39 2.50
C SER A 394 3.77 7.37 3.09
N GLU A 395 4.01 6.93 4.33
CA GLU A 395 3.23 5.89 5.00
C GLU A 395 3.39 5.96 6.51
N ILE A 396 2.31 5.72 7.26
CA ILE A 396 2.34 5.39 8.68
C ILE A 396 2.35 3.87 8.81
N VAL A 397 3.46 3.30 9.27
CA VAL A 397 3.62 1.84 9.36
C VAL A 397 3.17 1.26 10.70
N LYS A 398 3.17 2.07 11.77
CA LYS A 398 2.68 1.64 13.09
C LYS A 398 2.36 2.84 13.98
N VAL A 399 1.24 2.75 14.67
CA VAL A 399 0.94 3.61 15.82
C VAL A 399 1.08 2.79 17.10
N ASP A 400 1.98 3.22 17.97
CA ASP A 400 2.25 2.60 19.27
C ASP A 400 1.68 3.49 20.38
N THR A 401 0.51 3.14 20.86
CA THR A 401 -0.21 3.92 21.86
C THR A 401 0.38 3.77 23.27
N GLU A 402 1.07 2.66 23.53
CA GLU A 402 1.74 2.41 24.81
C GLU A 402 2.94 3.33 25.00
N ARG A 403 3.80 3.41 23.95
CA ARG A 403 5.03 4.22 23.94
C ARG A 403 4.79 5.64 23.45
N GLN A 404 3.60 5.92 22.93
CA GLN A 404 3.19 7.20 22.35
C GLN A 404 4.09 7.61 21.17
N LEU A 405 4.30 6.66 20.25
CA LEU A 405 5.11 6.81 19.04
C LEU A 405 4.28 6.52 17.78
N VAL A 406 4.60 7.23 16.72
CA VAL A 406 4.19 6.89 15.36
C VAL A 406 5.42 6.54 14.57
N TYR A 407 5.47 5.32 14.01
CA TYR A 407 6.52 4.89 13.09
C TYR A 407 6.05 5.11 11.65
N PHE A 408 6.92 5.65 10.81
CA PHE A 408 6.56 6.06 9.47
C PHE A 408 7.73 6.04 8.50
N LEU A 409 7.41 5.92 7.21
CA LEU A 409 8.34 6.09 6.10
C LEU A 409 8.27 7.53 5.56
N SER A 410 9.42 8.08 5.18
CA SER A 410 9.45 9.43 4.63
C SER A 410 10.55 9.65 3.60
N THR A 411 10.39 10.73 2.84
CA THR A 411 11.32 11.22 1.82
C THR A 411 12.30 12.27 2.36
N LYS A 412 12.52 12.32 3.66
CA LYS A 412 13.27 13.41 4.32
C LYS A 412 14.69 13.61 3.78
N HIS A 413 15.38 12.55 3.36
CA HIS A 413 16.70 12.66 2.74
C HIS A 413 16.60 13.07 1.26
N HIS A 414 15.75 12.41 0.48
CA HIS A 414 15.50 12.71 -0.92
C HIS A 414 14.14 12.20 -1.37
N SER A 415 13.48 12.87 -2.34
CA SER A 415 12.16 12.49 -2.85
C SER A 415 12.10 11.07 -3.41
N THR A 416 13.22 10.56 -3.95
CA THR A 416 13.34 9.21 -4.53
C THR A 416 13.66 8.11 -3.52
N GLU A 417 13.75 8.43 -2.24
CA GLU A 417 14.15 7.52 -1.17
C GLU A 417 13.03 7.32 -0.14
N ARG A 418 13.14 6.25 0.64
CA ARG A 418 12.27 6.01 1.80
C ARG A 418 13.11 5.57 2.98
N HIS A 419 12.98 6.30 4.09
CA HIS A 419 13.68 6.00 5.33
C HIS A 419 12.69 5.87 6.47
N LEU A 420 12.98 4.96 7.41
CA LEU A 420 12.13 4.66 8.56
C LEU A 420 12.45 5.60 9.72
N TYR A 421 11.42 6.23 10.27
CA TYR A 421 11.48 7.12 11.41
C TYR A 421 10.42 6.77 12.45
N SER A 422 10.63 7.28 13.65
CA SER A 422 9.58 7.43 14.66
C SER A 422 9.42 8.88 15.06
N VAL A 423 8.19 9.29 15.43
CA VAL A 423 7.91 10.57 16.07
C VAL A 423 7.08 10.34 17.33
N SER A 424 7.47 10.98 18.43
CA SER A 424 6.69 10.94 19.67
C SER A 424 5.61 12.02 19.65
N TYR A 425 4.34 11.61 19.85
CA TYR A 425 3.26 12.57 20.01
C TYR A 425 3.12 13.13 21.44
N ARG A 426 4.06 12.75 22.34
CA ARG A 426 4.21 13.35 23.66
C ARG A 426 5.12 14.58 23.67
N ASN A 427 6.25 14.52 22.96
CA ASN A 427 7.29 15.56 22.99
C ASN A 427 7.77 16.01 21.61
N PHE A 428 7.14 15.50 20.53
CA PHE A 428 7.40 15.84 19.12
C PHE A 428 8.83 15.53 18.64
N ARG A 429 9.58 14.71 19.39
CA ARG A 429 10.92 14.28 18.96
C ARG A 429 10.81 13.21 17.89
N MET A 430 11.51 13.45 16.80
CA MET A 430 11.67 12.52 15.69
C MET A 430 13.03 11.83 15.78
N LYS A 431 13.08 10.53 15.49
CA LYS A 431 14.31 9.71 15.48
C LYS A 431 14.29 8.82 14.24
N PRO A 432 15.41 8.73 13.46
CA PRO A 432 15.57 7.70 12.44
C PRO A 432 15.78 6.32 13.09
N LEU A 433 15.31 5.27 12.42
CA LEU A 433 15.58 3.87 12.79
C LEU A 433 16.53 3.19 11.79
N VAL A 434 16.97 3.93 10.78
CA VAL A 434 17.94 3.53 9.77
C VAL A 434 18.95 4.67 9.58
N ASP A 435 20.07 4.41 8.93
CA ASP A 435 20.97 5.50 8.53
C ASP A 435 20.32 6.32 7.43
N ASP A 436 19.84 7.52 7.80
CA ASP A 436 19.17 8.44 6.89
C ASP A 436 20.15 9.40 6.18
N THR A 437 21.44 9.15 6.26
CA THR A 437 22.49 9.87 5.51
C THR A 437 22.93 9.13 4.24
N VAL A 438 22.57 7.85 4.12
CA VAL A 438 22.90 7.00 2.98
C VAL A 438 21.65 6.77 2.15
N ALA A 439 21.79 6.94 0.82
CA ALA A 439 20.67 6.72 -0.10
C ALA A 439 20.13 5.29 0.00
N ALA A 440 18.83 5.17 0.30
CA ALA A 440 18.19 3.87 0.48
C ALA A 440 16.66 3.95 0.28
N TYR A 441 16.09 2.78 -0.01
CA TYR A 441 14.65 2.59 -0.03
C TYR A 441 14.28 1.48 0.95
N TRP A 442 13.58 1.84 2.03
CA TRP A 442 13.18 0.94 3.09
C TRP A 442 11.68 0.73 3.14
N SER A 443 11.26 -0.42 3.64
CA SER A 443 9.92 -0.66 4.16
C SER A 443 10.01 -1.39 5.50
N ALA A 444 8.94 -1.32 6.29
CA ALA A 444 8.90 -1.97 7.60
C ALA A 444 7.51 -2.52 7.90
N SER A 445 7.46 -3.64 8.66
CA SER A 445 6.23 -4.21 9.20
C SER A 445 6.43 -4.47 10.68
N PHE A 446 5.54 -3.94 11.53
CA PHE A 446 5.67 -4.01 12.99
C PHE A 446 4.76 -5.08 13.57
N SER A 447 5.23 -5.72 14.64
CA SER A 447 4.42 -6.61 15.45
C SER A 447 3.23 -5.88 16.07
N SER A 448 2.22 -6.64 16.49
CA SER A 448 0.96 -6.10 17.03
C SER A 448 1.20 -5.18 18.24
N GLY A 449 2.08 -5.56 19.17
CA GLY A 449 2.50 -4.73 20.32
C GLY A 449 3.59 -3.71 20.00
N GLY A 450 4.10 -3.68 18.76
CA GLY A 450 5.09 -2.70 18.30
C GLY A 450 6.49 -2.87 18.86
N LYS A 451 6.81 -4.00 19.51
CA LYS A 451 8.14 -4.26 20.07
C LYS A 451 9.13 -4.81 19.06
N TYR A 452 8.65 -5.49 18.04
CA TYR A 452 9.45 -6.09 16.99
C TYR A 452 9.04 -5.56 15.63
N TYR A 453 9.98 -5.57 14.67
CA TYR A 453 9.67 -5.20 13.29
C TYR A 453 10.57 -5.92 12.29
N LEU A 454 9.99 -6.26 11.15
CA LEU A 454 10.71 -6.69 9.96
C LEU A 454 11.11 -5.43 9.19
N LEU A 455 12.41 -5.19 9.06
CA LEU A 455 12.96 -4.11 8.25
C LEU A 455 13.41 -4.69 6.91
N SER A 456 12.85 -4.18 5.83
CA SER A 456 13.18 -4.62 4.48
C SER A 456 13.94 -3.52 3.74
N TYR A 457 15.19 -3.79 3.42
CA TYR A 457 15.94 -3.01 2.44
C TYR A 457 15.43 -3.37 1.05
N LYS A 458 14.95 -2.37 0.32
CA LYS A 458 14.34 -2.53 -1.01
C LYS A 458 15.22 -1.99 -2.14
N GLY A 459 16.38 -1.43 -1.85
CA GLY A 459 17.30 -0.92 -2.86
C GLY A 459 18.04 0.37 -2.46
N PRO A 460 18.90 0.86 -3.38
CA PRO A 460 19.10 0.46 -4.78
C PRO A 460 19.86 -0.86 -5.01
N ASP A 461 20.59 -1.35 -4.01
CA ASP A 461 21.33 -2.60 -4.07
C ASP A 461 20.42 -3.83 -3.88
N VAL A 462 20.99 -5.04 -3.87
CA VAL A 462 20.22 -6.27 -3.70
C VAL A 462 19.40 -6.24 -2.41
N PRO A 463 18.07 -6.40 -2.47
CA PRO A 463 17.19 -6.39 -1.31
C PRO A 463 17.52 -7.47 -0.28
N TYR A 464 17.20 -7.17 0.98
CA TYR A 464 17.28 -8.14 2.09
C TYR A 464 16.29 -7.76 3.20
N GLN A 465 16.07 -8.67 4.15
CA GLN A 465 15.13 -8.46 5.25
C GLN A 465 15.75 -8.92 6.56
N ASP A 466 15.74 -8.02 7.54
CA ASP A 466 16.24 -8.27 8.89
C ASP A 466 15.14 -8.00 9.93
N LEU A 467 15.14 -8.81 10.97
CA LEU A 467 14.20 -8.74 12.08
C LEU A 467 14.84 -8.01 13.26
N PHE A 468 14.18 -6.98 13.76
CA PHE A 468 14.66 -6.13 14.84
C PHE A 468 13.73 -6.12 16.06
N SER A 469 14.31 -5.76 17.22
CA SER A 469 13.58 -5.21 18.36
C SER A 469 13.75 -3.69 18.37
N ILE A 470 12.74 -2.95 18.79
CA ILE A 470 12.85 -1.49 18.98
C ILE A 470 13.83 -1.08 20.07
N ASP A 471 14.23 -2.02 20.94
CA ASP A 471 15.19 -1.83 22.05
C ASP A 471 16.65 -2.05 21.60
N SER A 472 16.88 -2.45 20.35
CA SER A 472 18.21 -2.81 19.81
C SER A 472 18.41 -2.20 18.42
N ASP A 473 19.58 -1.69 18.17
CA ASP A 473 20.08 -1.25 16.86
C ASP A 473 20.69 -2.40 16.03
N LYS A 474 20.78 -3.60 16.62
CA LYS A 474 21.26 -4.81 15.93
C LYS A 474 20.10 -5.73 15.57
N PRO A 475 20.13 -6.35 14.38
CA PRO A 475 19.13 -7.32 14.03
C PRO A 475 19.16 -8.53 14.97
N ILE A 476 17.97 -9.05 15.28
CA ILE A 476 17.82 -10.34 15.99
C ILE A 476 18.30 -11.46 15.07
N ARG A 477 17.90 -11.39 13.78
CA ARG A 477 18.34 -12.29 12.72
C ARG A 477 17.95 -11.75 11.34
N THR A 478 18.62 -12.27 10.32
CA THR A 478 18.23 -12.11 8.92
C THR A 478 17.13 -13.10 8.57
N ILE A 479 16.07 -12.62 7.91
CA ILE A 479 14.96 -13.44 7.39
C ILE A 479 15.24 -13.83 5.94
N THR A 480 15.63 -12.85 5.11
CA THR A 480 15.98 -13.08 3.70
C THR A 480 17.28 -12.38 3.40
N SER A 481 18.31 -13.11 2.99
CA SER A 481 19.65 -12.52 2.72
C SER A 481 19.86 -12.18 1.25
N ASN A 482 19.28 -12.94 0.33
CA ASN A 482 19.52 -12.89 -1.11
C ASN A 482 21.01 -13.00 -1.52
N GLU A 483 21.83 -13.65 -0.71
CA GLU A 483 23.27 -13.84 -0.98
C GLU A 483 23.54 -14.59 -2.30
N GLU A 484 22.67 -15.53 -2.65
CA GLU A 484 22.76 -16.24 -3.94
C GLU A 484 22.64 -15.28 -5.13
N ILE A 485 21.74 -14.29 -5.03
CA ILE A 485 21.59 -13.25 -6.05
C ILE A 485 22.82 -12.37 -6.10
N VAL A 486 23.36 -11.97 -4.93
CA VAL A 486 24.60 -11.19 -4.83
C VAL A 486 25.76 -11.92 -5.54
N HIS A 487 25.92 -13.22 -5.27
CA HIS A 487 26.95 -14.02 -5.91
C HIS A 487 26.72 -14.18 -7.42
N LYS A 488 25.48 -14.46 -7.83
CA LYS A 488 25.12 -14.67 -9.23
C LYS A 488 25.37 -13.43 -10.09
N ILE A 489 25.01 -12.23 -9.60
CA ILE A 489 25.19 -10.99 -10.37
C ILE A 489 26.66 -10.59 -10.52
N GLN A 490 27.58 -11.12 -9.69
CA GLN A 490 29.02 -10.86 -9.83
C GLN A 490 29.61 -11.40 -11.13
N ASP A 491 28.99 -12.41 -11.76
CA ASP A 491 29.40 -12.95 -13.04
C ASP A 491 29.04 -12.02 -14.21
N TYR A 492 28.15 -11.05 -13.98
CA TYR A 492 27.59 -10.20 -15.00
C TYR A 492 28.25 -8.81 -15.04
N LYS A 493 28.32 -8.25 -16.23
CA LYS A 493 28.55 -6.84 -16.48
C LYS A 493 27.19 -6.16 -16.62
N LEU A 494 26.69 -5.62 -15.51
CA LEU A 494 25.35 -5.01 -15.47
C LEU A 494 25.35 -3.59 -16.07
N PRO A 495 24.22 -3.15 -16.68
CA PRO A 495 24.01 -1.77 -17.05
C PRO A 495 24.09 -0.84 -15.85
N LYS A 496 24.76 0.30 -16.00
CA LYS A 496 24.93 1.27 -14.92
C LYS A 496 23.69 2.14 -14.75
N ILE A 497 23.12 2.16 -13.54
CA ILE A 497 21.99 3.02 -13.20
C ILE A 497 22.52 4.26 -12.44
N THR A 498 22.02 5.44 -12.81
CA THR A 498 22.31 6.71 -12.15
C THR A 498 21.02 7.51 -11.94
N PHE A 499 20.97 8.23 -10.83
CA PHE A 499 19.86 9.11 -10.48
C PHE A 499 20.36 10.55 -10.43
N PHE A 500 19.60 11.47 -11.01
CA PHE A 500 19.90 12.91 -10.98
C PHE A 500 18.64 13.73 -11.23
N GLU A 501 18.76 15.05 -11.10
CA GLU A 501 17.66 15.95 -11.39
C GLU A 501 17.93 16.81 -12.64
N ILE A 502 16.84 17.21 -13.30
CA ILE A 502 16.85 18.15 -14.41
C ILE A 502 16.08 19.40 -14.00
N ASP A 503 16.77 20.54 -13.89
CA ASP A 503 16.13 21.83 -13.63
C ASP A 503 15.36 22.32 -14.85
N LEU A 504 14.11 22.73 -14.60
CA LEU A 504 13.24 23.41 -15.55
C LEU A 504 13.43 24.93 -15.49
N PRO A 505 13.17 25.66 -16.58
CA PRO A 505 13.20 27.12 -16.57
C PRO A 505 12.19 27.77 -15.59
N THR A 506 11.21 27.00 -15.12
CA THR A 506 10.20 27.44 -14.13
C THR A 506 10.69 27.43 -12.68
N GLY A 507 11.88 26.88 -12.42
CA GLY A 507 12.44 26.70 -11.09
C GLY A 507 12.15 25.33 -10.46
N ASP A 508 11.30 24.54 -11.08
CA ASP A 508 11.06 23.14 -10.66
C ASP A 508 12.22 22.24 -11.12
N SER A 509 12.40 21.07 -10.46
CA SER A 509 13.31 20.02 -10.91
C SER A 509 12.57 18.70 -11.13
N LEU A 510 13.02 17.93 -12.13
CA LEU A 510 12.48 16.62 -12.48
C LEU A 510 13.43 15.53 -12.04
N ASN A 511 12.96 14.53 -11.31
CA ASN A 511 13.75 13.34 -11.02
C ASN A 511 13.97 12.51 -12.29
N VAL A 512 15.18 12.00 -12.45
CA VAL A 512 15.57 11.18 -13.60
C VAL A 512 16.33 9.94 -13.15
N MET A 513 15.94 8.80 -13.67
CA MET A 513 16.71 7.56 -13.63
C MET A 513 17.25 7.27 -15.02
N GLN A 514 18.56 7.09 -15.12
CA GLN A 514 19.24 6.75 -16.35
C GLN A 514 19.90 5.39 -16.22
N ARG A 515 19.69 4.51 -17.19
CA ARG A 515 20.42 3.25 -17.33
C ARG A 515 21.29 3.33 -18.60
N LEU A 516 22.59 3.23 -18.42
CA LEU A 516 23.58 3.20 -19.51
C LEU A 516 23.87 1.74 -19.94
N PRO A 517 24.21 1.49 -21.21
CA PRO A 517 24.62 0.17 -21.68
C PRO A 517 25.73 -0.46 -20.84
N ALA A 518 25.72 -1.79 -20.71
CA ALA A 518 26.75 -2.51 -19.96
C ALA A 518 28.18 -2.25 -20.50
N ASN A 519 28.31 -2.07 -21.81
CA ASN A 519 29.57 -1.72 -22.51
C ASN A 519 29.59 -0.24 -22.93
N PHE A 520 29.06 0.65 -22.10
CA PHE A 520 28.99 2.07 -22.42
C PHE A 520 30.37 2.68 -22.73
N ASP A 521 30.46 3.31 -23.90
CA ASP A 521 31.61 4.07 -24.39
C ASP A 521 31.14 5.52 -24.69
N PRO A 522 31.70 6.54 -24.05
CA PRO A 522 31.26 7.94 -24.26
C PRO A 522 31.53 8.46 -25.69
N GLU A 523 32.40 7.81 -26.47
CA GLU A 523 32.68 8.17 -27.86
C GLU A 523 31.70 7.55 -28.87
N LYS A 524 30.88 6.59 -28.43
CA LYS A 524 29.87 5.92 -29.27
C LYS A 524 28.51 6.62 -29.10
N LYS A 525 27.66 6.53 -30.14
CA LYS A 525 26.28 7.02 -30.11
C LYS A 525 25.29 5.88 -29.88
N TYR A 526 24.34 6.09 -28.95
CA TYR A 526 23.38 5.10 -28.53
C TYR A 526 21.93 5.54 -28.77
N PRO A 527 21.04 4.62 -29.15
CA PRO A 527 19.62 4.87 -29.15
C PRO A 527 19.10 5.06 -27.72
N VAL A 528 18.04 5.81 -27.57
CA VAL A 528 17.43 6.11 -26.27
C VAL A 528 15.97 5.69 -26.25
N LEU A 529 15.55 5.01 -25.18
CA LEU A 529 14.17 4.68 -24.90
C LEU A 529 13.71 5.38 -23.63
N PHE A 530 12.72 6.26 -23.75
CA PHE A 530 12.01 6.81 -22.60
C PHE A 530 10.95 5.82 -22.13
N THR A 531 10.88 5.63 -20.80
CA THR A 531 9.87 4.78 -20.15
C THR A 531 9.14 5.58 -19.07
N PRO A 532 8.33 6.60 -19.43
CA PRO A 532 7.59 7.39 -18.45
C PRO A 532 6.34 6.65 -17.96
N TYR A 533 5.90 6.95 -16.74
CA TYR A 533 4.52 6.79 -16.30
C TYR A 533 3.84 8.15 -16.21
N GLY A 534 4.26 9.01 -15.30
CA GLY A 534 3.92 10.43 -15.21
C GLY A 534 2.53 10.74 -14.67
N GLY A 535 1.81 9.76 -14.12
CA GLY A 535 0.48 9.96 -13.55
C GLY A 535 0.49 10.88 -12.34
N PRO A 536 -0.62 11.62 -12.07
CA PRO A 536 -0.72 12.53 -10.93
C PRO A 536 -0.46 11.82 -9.60
N GLY A 537 0.47 12.36 -8.80
CA GLY A 537 0.86 11.79 -7.51
C GLY A 537 1.70 10.50 -7.57
N ALA A 538 1.90 9.90 -8.75
CA ALA A 538 2.71 8.71 -8.93
C ALA A 538 4.22 9.02 -8.92
N GLN A 539 5.05 7.99 -8.79
CA GLN A 539 6.51 8.10 -8.84
C GLN A 539 7.11 6.83 -9.45
N GLU A 540 7.88 6.98 -10.53
CA GLU A 540 8.65 5.89 -11.15
C GLU A 540 10.14 5.98 -10.80
N VAL A 541 10.66 7.18 -10.63
CA VAL A 541 12.06 7.38 -10.28
C VAL A 541 12.24 7.21 -8.78
N SER A 542 12.55 5.99 -8.37
CA SER A 542 12.83 5.65 -6.97
C SER A 542 14.14 4.88 -6.85
N LYS A 543 14.84 5.06 -5.73
CA LYS A 543 16.07 4.30 -5.41
C LYS A 543 15.74 2.93 -4.81
N SER A 544 14.68 2.29 -5.31
CA SER A 544 14.41 0.88 -5.09
C SER A 544 15.25 0.00 -6.00
N TRP A 545 15.32 -1.29 -5.71
CA TRP A 545 15.92 -2.28 -6.59
C TRP A 545 15.28 -2.24 -7.98
N GLN A 546 16.12 -2.06 -9.00
CA GLN A 546 15.68 -2.04 -10.38
C GLN A 546 15.78 -3.42 -10.98
N SER A 547 14.63 -4.00 -11.29
CA SER A 547 14.54 -5.35 -11.86
C SER A 547 15.48 -5.55 -13.06
N LEU A 548 16.10 -6.72 -13.12
CA LEU A 548 16.90 -7.15 -14.26
C LEU A 548 16.03 -7.73 -15.39
N GLY A 549 14.93 -7.04 -15.70
CA GLY A 549 13.96 -7.38 -16.75
C GLY A 549 14.30 -6.72 -18.09
N TRP A 550 13.23 -6.40 -18.87
CA TRP A 550 13.34 -5.89 -20.25
C TRP A 550 14.28 -4.68 -20.40
N ASN A 551 14.16 -3.67 -19.54
CA ASN A 551 15.02 -2.48 -19.62
C ASN A 551 16.51 -2.79 -19.35
N ALA A 552 16.80 -3.81 -18.56
CA ALA A 552 18.16 -4.26 -18.34
C ALA A 552 18.68 -5.07 -19.53
N TYR A 553 17.82 -5.86 -20.18
CA TYR A 553 18.16 -6.61 -21.40
C TYR A 553 18.56 -5.68 -22.53
N ILE A 554 17.71 -4.74 -22.92
CA ILE A 554 17.98 -3.86 -24.06
C ILE A 554 19.21 -2.96 -23.86
N ALA A 555 19.61 -2.73 -22.61
CA ALA A 555 20.84 -2.04 -22.24
C ALA A 555 22.05 -2.98 -22.15
N SER A 556 21.87 -4.31 -22.12
CA SER A 556 22.95 -5.30 -22.04
C SER A 556 23.27 -5.94 -23.39
N ASP A 557 22.25 -6.10 -24.24
CA ASP A 557 22.39 -6.75 -25.53
C ASP A 557 23.31 -5.95 -26.47
N PRO A 558 24.38 -6.56 -27.03
CA PRO A 558 25.40 -5.85 -27.82
C PRO A 558 24.90 -5.33 -29.18
N GLU A 559 23.77 -5.82 -29.69
CA GLU A 559 23.15 -5.33 -30.92
C GLU A 559 22.16 -4.18 -30.66
N LEU A 560 21.60 -4.12 -29.45
CA LEU A 560 20.59 -3.12 -29.04
C LEU A 560 21.24 -1.92 -28.36
N GLU A 561 21.96 -2.13 -27.28
CA GLU A 561 22.69 -1.12 -26.47
C GLU A 561 21.89 0.16 -26.20
N PHE A 562 20.60 0.03 -25.84
CA PHE A 562 19.77 1.19 -25.53
C PHE A 562 20.16 1.85 -24.21
N ILE A 563 20.15 3.18 -24.21
CA ILE A 563 20.03 3.95 -22.99
C ILE A 563 18.55 4.00 -22.63
N THR A 564 18.19 3.70 -21.37
CA THR A 564 16.81 3.93 -20.90
C THR A 564 16.74 5.14 -19.98
N TRP A 565 15.74 5.98 -20.16
CA TRP A 565 15.45 7.12 -19.33
C TRP A 565 14.03 7.05 -18.79
N THR A 566 13.91 7.15 -17.46
CA THR A 566 12.66 7.37 -16.77
C THR A 566 12.69 8.76 -16.16
N VAL A 567 11.64 9.55 -16.39
CA VAL A 567 11.56 10.94 -15.93
C VAL A 567 10.21 11.15 -15.25
N ASP A 568 10.25 11.54 -13.99
CA ASP A 568 9.06 11.99 -13.27
C ASP A 568 8.79 13.45 -13.61
N ASN A 569 7.72 13.70 -14.37
CA ASN A 569 7.30 15.05 -14.78
C ASN A 569 6.62 15.82 -13.64
N ARG A 570 6.36 17.11 -13.83
CA ARG A 570 5.49 17.86 -12.93
C ARG A 570 4.13 17.20 -12.79
N GLY A 571 3.56 17.26 -11.60
CA GLY A 571 2.33 16.54 -11.23
C GLY A 571 2.58 15.21 -10.55
N THR A 572 3.79 14.62 -10.63
CA THR A 572 4.15 13.40 -9.88
C THR A 572 4.28 13.67 -8.37
N GLY A 573 4.43 12.61 -7.58
CA GLY A 573 4.40 12.66 -6.11
C GLY A 573 5.73 13.01 -5.45
N PHE A 574 5.66 13.21 -4.15
CA PHE A 574 6.77 13.35 -3.20
C PHE A 574 7.67 14.58 -3.39
N LYS A 575 7.18 15.60 -4.06
CA LYS A 575 7.81 16.93 -4.21
C LYS A 575 6.91 18.06 -3.73
N GLY A 576 6.00 17.75 -2.81
CA GLY A 576 5.05 18.68 -2.21
C GLY A 576 3.78 18.91 -3.02
N ARG A 577 2.76 19.44 -2.31
CA ARG A 577 1.44 19.70 -2.89
C ARG A 577 1.50 20.65 -4.08
N ALA A 578 2.30 21.72 -3.98
CA ALA A 578 2.41 22.72 -5.06
C ALA A 578 2.89 22.09 -6.37
N PHE A 579 3.92 21.23 -6.33
CA PHE A 579 4.43 20.52 -7.50
C PHE A 579 3.42 19.53 -8.07
N ARG A 580 2.76 18.74 -7.19
CA ARG A 580 1.75 17.75 -7.57
C ARG A 580 0.53 18.41 -8.23
N SER A 581 0.05 19.51 -7.68
CA SER A 581 -1.17 20.19 -8.13
C SER A 581 -1.04 20.96 -9.45
N LEU A 582 0.17 21.11 -10.01
CA LEU A 582 0.40 21.83 -11.27
C LEU A 582 -0.40 21.29 -12.46
N VAL A 583 -0.73 20.00 -12.45
CA VAL A 583 -1.48 19.33 -13.54
C VAL A 583 -3.00 19.30 -13.32
N ALA A 584 -3.47 19.81 -12.18
CA ALA A 584 -4.90 19.83 -11.88
C ALA A 584 -5.71 20.52 -13.00
N ARG A 585 -6.81 19.86 -13.44
CA ARG A 585 -7.73 20.32 -14.49
C ARG A 585 -7.09 20.55 -15.88
N ARG A 586 -5.85 20.05 -16.12
CA ARG A 586 -5.13 20.17 -17.40
C ARG A 586 -4.16 19.03 -17.66
N LEU A 587 -4.60 17.82 -17.38
CA LEU A 587 -3.82 16.59 -17.60
C LEU A 587 -3.30 16.48 -19.04
N GLY A 588 -2.12 15.90 -19.22
CA GLY A 588 -1.44 15.67 -20.48
C GLY A 588 -0.63 16.86 -21.02
N SER A 589 -0.88 18.08 -20.54
CA SER A 589 -0.22 19.28 -21.08
C SER A 589 1.19 19.52 -20.53
N LEU A 590 1.34 19.50 -19.21
CA LEU A 590 2.65 19.71 -18.58
C LEU A 590 3.50 18.47 -18.66
N GLU A 591 2.90 17.31 -18.49
CA GLU A 591 3.54 16.01 -18.58
C GLU A 591 4.26 15.86 -19.93
N ALA A 592 3.55 16.09 -21.04
CA ALA A 592 4.14 16.05 -22.38
C ALA A 592 5.25 17.09 -22.58
N LYS A 593 5.07 18.31 -22.07
CA LYS A 593 6.11 19.38 -22.16
C LYS A 593 7.38 19.00 -21.42
N ASP A 594 7.26 18.40 -20.25
CA ASP A 594 8.39 18.01 -19.43
C ASP A 594 9.16 16.83 -20.04
N GLN A 595 8.45 15.83 -20.59
CA GLN A 595 9.08 14.72 -21.30
C GLN A 595 9.82 15.22 -22.56
N VAL A 596 9.22 16.12 -23.35
CA VAL A 596 9.88 16.73 -24.52
C VAL A 596 11.10 17.58 -24.10
N PHE A 597 11.00 18.32 -22.99
CA PHE A 597 12.12 19.10 -22.46
C PHE A 597 13.29 18.19 -22.06
N ALA A 598 13.01 17.10 -21.33
CA ALA A 598 14.00 16.10 -20.94
C ALA A 598 14.66 15.46 -22.18
N ALA A 599 13.85 15.07 -23.18
CA ALA A 599 14.38 14.51 -24.43
C ALA A 599 15.31 15.48 -25.17
N ARG A 600 14.92 16.76 -25.28
CA ARG A 600 15.78 17.81 -25.89
C ARG A 600 17.08 18.06 -25.12
N LYS A 601 17.03 17.93 -23.78
CA LYS A 601 18.23 18.06 -22.92
C LYS A 601 19.16 16.86 -23.09
N LEU A 602 18.62 15.66 -23.17
CA LEU A 602 19.36 14.43 -23.40
C LEU A 602 19.99 14.38 -24.80
N ALA A 603 19.25 14.78 -25.84
CA ALA A 603 19.73 14.78 -27.23
C ALA A 603 21.01 15.63 -27.43
N LYS A 604 21.33 16.54 -26.52
CA LYS A 604 22.56 17.36 -26.58
C LYS A 604 23.81 16.63 -26.10
N LYS A 605 23.67 15.46 -25.50
CA LYS A 605 24.81 14.68 -25.02
C LYS A 605 25.49 14.00 -26.21
N GLN A 606 26.84 14.07 -26.30
CA GLN A 606 27.63 13.56 -27.44
C GLN A 606 27.40 12.07 -27.71
N TRP A 607 27.11 11.29 -26.69
CA TRP A 607 26.87 9.84 -26.76
C TRP A 607 25.42 9.47 -27.08
N VAL A 608 24.55 10.43 -27.38
CA VAL A 608 23.17 10.17 -27.77
C VAL A 608 23.03 10.26 -29.29
N ASP A 609 22.37 9.27 -29.87
CA ASP A 609 21.89 9.34 -31.25
C ASP A 609 20.55 10.08 -31.26
N SER A 610 20.59 11.37 -31.61
CA SER A 610 19.41 12.24 -31.59
C SER A 610 18.30 11.86 -32.57
N GLU A 611 18.60 11.00 -33.57
CA GLU A 611 17.64 10.50 -34.54
C GLU A 611 16.97 9.21 -34.10
N ARG A 612 17.48 8.58 -33.02
CA ARG A 612 16.96 7.32 -32.47
C ARG A 612 16.53 7.51 -31.01
N ILE A 613 15.62 8.46 -30.76
CA ILE A 613 14.98 8.65 -29.46
C ILE A 613 13.53 8.22 -29.59
N GLY A 614 13.17 7.17 -28.84
CA GLY A 614 11.81 6.63 -28.77
C GLY A 614 11.21 6.76 -27.37
N MET A 615 9.90 6.56 -27.28
CA MET A 615 9.17 6.50 -26.03
C MET A 615 8.31 5.24 -26.03
N TYR A 616 8.32 4.52 -24.91
CA TYR A 616 7.48 3.36 -24.67
C TYR A 616 6.82 3.50 -23.31
N GLN A 617 5.49 3.55 -23.31
CA GLN A 617 4.70 3.58 -22.10
C GLN A 617 3.83 2.34 -22.06
N THR A 618 3.89 1.59 -20.97
CA THR A 618 2.91 0.58 -20.66
C THR A 618 2.10 1.07 -19.46
N ASN A 619 0.78 1.11 -19.61
CA ASN A 619 -0.13 1.16 -18.45
C ASN A 619 -0.26 -0.23 -17.80
N TYR A 620 0.51 -1.21 -18.29
CA TYR A 620 0.57 -2.54 -17.75
C TYR A 620 1.67 -2.59 -16.69
N GLN A 621 1.30 -2.28 -15.46
CA GLN A 621 1.96 -2.93 -14.34
C GLN A 621 1.46 -4.39 -14.39
N PRO A 622 2.34 -5.40 -14.63
CA PRO A 622 1.92 -6.76 -14.35
C PRO A 622 1.41 -6.74 -12.91
N PRO A 623 0.30 -7.43 -12.60
CA PRO A 623 -0.12 -7.58 -11.22
C PRO A 623 1.16 -7.95 -10.46
N ALA A 624 1.42 -7.22 -9.37
CA ALA A 624 2.45 -7.64 -8.42
C ALA A 624 2.23 -9.14 -8.29
N PRO A 625 3.27 -9.99 -8.47
CA PRO A 625 3.06 -11.42 -8.35
C PRO A 625 2.21 -11.55 -7.11
N ILE A 626 1.01 -12.12 -7.28
CA ILE A 626 0.15 -12.48 -6.16
C ILE A 626 1.17 -13.10 -5.23
N PRO A 627 1.34 -12.64 -3.98
CA PRO A 627 2.18 -13.35 -3.08
C PRO A 627 1.57 -14.74 -3.13
N THR A 628 2.15 -15.61 -3.97
CA THR A 628 1.89 -17.01 -3.85
C THR A 628 2.20 -17.19 -2.40
N ALA A 629 1.16 -17.45 -1.62
CA ALA A 629 1.33 -17.83 -0.25
C ALA A 629 2.28 -19.01 -0.32
N HIS A 630 3.57 -18.69 -0.26
CA HIS A 630 4.68 -19.59 -0.11
C HIS A 630 5.18 -19.45 1.31
#